data_b61944c87b2976d0ce0a51fa3ce0b91c
#
_entry.id   b61944c87b2976d0ce0a51fa3ce0b91c
#
_cell.length_a   1.000
_cell.length_b   1.000
_cell.length_c   1.000
_cell.angle_alpha   90.00
_cell.angle_beta   90.00
_cell.angle_gamma   90.00
#
_symmetry.space_group_name_H-M   'P 1'
#
loop_
_entity.id
_entity.type
_entity.pdbx_description
1 polymer ?
#
loop_
_entity_poly.entity_id
_entity_poly.type
_entity_poly.pdbx_seq_one_letter_code
_entity_poly.pdbx_strand_id
1 'polypeptide(L)'
;VQPDGTVNGVRRGLAAVMVRYLEHVEAHTFTFVKLVEGFQWSHPATANYIDAQVHAKLRELQFLPSGLCSDNDFVRRVHLDVTGRLPTLAETRAYLADIRDDKRARLIEELLARPEYATFWAQKWGDLLRLEPGKVTAAGTHKYYQWLVQVFANNLPYDRFAHTLLTASG
;
A
#
# COMPACT_ATOMS: atom_id res chain seq x y z
N VAL A 1 -12.00 -20.68 16.74
CA VAL A 1 -12.72 -20.37 17.97
C VAL A 1 -13.54 -21.60 18.33
N GLN A 2 -13.49 -22.05 19.56
CA GLN A 2 -14.27 -23.18 20.06
C GLN A 2 -15.62 -22.67 20.62
N PRO A 3 -16.61 -23.57 20.82
CA PRO A 3 -17.93 -23.19 21.35
C PRO A 3 -17.90 -22.55 22.75
N ASP A 4 -16.87 -22.85 23.54
CA ASP A 4 -16.63 -22.28 24.87
C ASP A 4 -15.94 -20.88 24.85
N GLY A 5 -15.69 -20.33 23.64
CA GLY A 5 -15.02 -19.05 23.46
C GLY A 5 -13.47 -19.16 23.41
N THR A 6 -12.90 -20.34 23.59
CA THR A 6 -11.45 -20.54 23.53
C THR A 6 -10.93 -20.28 22.11
N VAL A 7 -9.87 -19.48 21.99
CA VAL A 7 -9.18 -19.19 20.72
C VAL A 7 -7.85 -19.91 20.69
N ASN A 8 -7.70 -20.88 19.76
CA ASN A 8 -6.46 -21.63 19.58
C ASN A 8 -5.76 -21.24 18.28
N GLY A 9 -4.48 -20.87 18.38
CA GLY A 9 -3.62 -20.63 17.24
C GLY A 9 -3.19 -21.94 16.58
N VAL A 10 -3.54 -22.14 15.31
CA VAL A 10 -3.13 -23.32 14.53
C VAL A 10 -1.79 -23.08 13.83
N ARG A 11 -1.56 -21.87 13.38
CA ARG A 11 -0.33 -21.42 12.70
C ARG A 11 0.12 -20.08 13.25
N ARG A 12 1.41 -19.78 13.11
CA ARG A 12 1.93 -18.43 13.44
C ARG A 12 1.33 -17.39 12.51
N GLY A 13 1.02 -16.22 13.02
CA GLY A 13 0.43 -15.13 12.25
C GLY A 13 -0.43 -14.21 13.11
N LEU A 14 -1.17 -13.37 12.44
CA LEU A 14 -2.15 -12.47 13.03
C LEU A 14 -3.55 -12.98 12.69
N ALA A 15 -4.47 -12.93 13.64
CA ALA A 15 -5.88 -13.21 13.41
C ALA A 15 -6.73 -12.21 14.18
N ALA A 16 -7.66 -11.58 13.52
CA ALA A 16 -8.69 -10.79 14.18
C ALA A 16 -9.84 -11.71 14.58
N VAL A 17 -10.22 -11.66 15.84
CA VAL A 17 -11.42 -12.33 16.35
C VAL A 17 -12.45 -11.27 16.67
N MET A 18 -13.59 -11.36 15.99
CA MET A 18 -14.72 -10.47 16.20
C MET A 18 -15.72 -11.15 17.14
N VAL A 19 -16.10 -10.45 18.18
CA VAL A 19 -17.14 -10.88 19.12
C VAL A 19 -18.34 -9.97 18.93
N ARG A 20 -19.50 -10.56 18.70
CA ARG A 20 -20.75 -9.82 18.58
C ARG A 20 -21.71 -10.29 19.67
N TYR A 21 -22.25 -9.33 20.41
CA TYR A 21 -23.31 -9.57 21.37
C TYR A 21 -24.38 -8.48 21.19
N LEU A 22 -25.57 -8.87 20.76
CA LEU A 22 -26.64 -7.97 20.36
C LEU A 22 -26.14 -6.97 19.30
N GLU A 23 -26.17 -5.66 19.60
CA GLU A 23 -25.71 -4.59 18.73
C GLU A 23 -24.23 -4.21 18.95
N HIS A 24 -23.59 -4.78 19.98
CA HIS A 24 -22.18 -4.51 20.28
C HIS A 24 -21.29 -5.45 19.49
N VAL A 25 -20.31 -4.87 18.83
CA VAL A 25 -19.28 -5.59 18.06
C VAL A 25 -17.91 -5.11 18.51
N GLU A 26 -17.10 -6.05 18.97
CA GLU A 26 -15.70 -5.80 19.34
C GLU A 26 -14.79 -6.71 18.53
N ALA A 27 -13.64 -6.19 18.11
CA ALA A 27 -12.63 -6.95 17.38
C ALA A 27 -11.28 -6.83 18.08
N HIS A 28 -10.68 -7.97 18.39
CA HIS A 28 -9.35 -8.05 18.98
C HIS A 28 -8.40 -8.78 18.05
N THR A 29 -7.21 -8.23 17.85
CA THR A 29 -6.16 -8.88 17.06
C THR A 29 -5.25 -9.69 17.98
N PHE A 30 -5.18 -10.99 17.71
CA PHE A 30 -4.30 -11.91 18.39
C PHE A 30 -3.06 -12.17 17.55
N THR A 31 -1.89 -12.14 18.19
CA THR A 31 -0.62 -12.57 17.59
C THR A 31 -0.30 -13.97 18.07
N PHE A 32 -0.31 -14.93 17.14
CA PHE A 32 0.05 -16.32 17.41
C PHE A 32 1.51 -16.55 17.03
N VAL A 33 2.37 -16.72 18.02
CA VAL A 33 3.79 -17.00 17.82
C VAL A 33 4.01 -18.49 18.03
N LYS A 34 4.67 -19.13 17.07
CA LYS A 34 5.19 -20.49 17.21
C LYS A 34 6.71 -20.40 17.14
N LEU A 35 7.36 -20.75 18.23
CA LEU A 35 8.82 -20.74 18.29
C LEU A 35 9.40 -21.63 17.18
N VAL A 36 10.38 -21.11 16.47
CA VAL A 36 11.15 -21.81 15.46
C VAL A 36 12.52 -22.07 16.03
N GLU A 37 12.87 -23.35 16.18
CA GLU A 37 14.18 -23.74 16.69
C GLU A 37 15.29 -23.19 15.79
N GLY A 38 16.30 -22.58 16.40
CA GLY A 38 17.41 -21.98 15.67
C GLY A 38 17.09 -20.71 14.91
N PHE A 39 15.92 -20.06 15.13
CA PHE A 39 15.59 -18.81 14.46
C PHE A 39 16.63 -17.73 14.75
N GLN A 40 17.24 -17.19 13.68
CA GLN A 40 18.13 -16.05 13.75
C GLN A 40 17.58 -14.93 12.88
N TRP A 41 17.45 -13.74 13.45
CA TRP A 41 17.02 -12.57 12.71
C TRP A 41 18.14 -12.07 11.77
N SER A 42 17.81 -11.84 10.50
CA SER A 42 18.80 -11.47 9.46
C SER A 42 19.27 -10.02 9.49
N HIS A 43 18.73 -9.19 10.39
CA HIS A 43 19.04 -7.76 10.49
C HIS A 43 18.97 -7.00 9.15
N PRO A 44 17.84 -7.05 8.41
CA PRO A 44 17.71 -6.36 7.14
C PRO A 44 17.86 -4.84 7.31
N ALA A 45 18.38 -4.18 6.28
CA ALA A 45 18.50 -2.73 6.28
C ALA A 45 17.12 -2.07 6.40
N THR A 46 17.07 -0.96 7.13
CA THR A 46 15.86 -0.16 7.37
C THR A 46 16.00 1.16 6.64
N ALA A 47 15.18 1.41 5.61
CA ALA A 47 15.22 2.63 4.83
C ALA A 47 14.37 3.75 5.46
N ASN A 48 13.31 3.39 6.19
CA ASN A 48 12.39 4.35 6.81
C ASN A 48 11.68 3.75 8.04
N TYR A 49 10.84 4.56 8.70
CA TYR A 49 10.14 4.13 9.92
C TYR A 49 9.11 3.00 9.68
N ILE A 50 8.58 2.86 8.45
CA ILE A 50 7.65 1.79 8.11
C ILE A 50 8.39 0.45 8.15
N ASP A 51 9.59 0.39 7.56
CA ASP A 51 10.42 -0.82 7.60
C ASP A 51 10.72 -1.24 9.02
N ALA A 52 11.00 -0.28 9.92
CA ALA A 52 11.24 -0.57 11.32
C ALA A 52 10.05 -1.29 11.98
N GLN A 53 8.83 -0.82 11.73
CA GLN A 53 7.61 -1.45 12.25
C GLN A 53 7.35 -2.83 11.62
N VAL A 54 7.52 -2.95 10.32
CA VAL A 54 7.38 -4.22 9.59
C VAL A 54 8.39 -5.24 10.08
N HIS A 55 9.66 -4.85 10.22
CA HIS A 55 10.72 -5.73 10.70
C HIS A 55 10.49 -6.17 12.15
N ALA A 56 10.03 -5.26 13.01
CA ALA A 56 9.67 -5.61 14.39
C ALA A 56 8.59 -6.70 14.41
N LYS A 57 7.55 -6.57 13.58
CA LYS A 57 6.47 -7.54 13.50
C LYS A 57 6.90 -8.88 12.89
N LEU A 58 7.72 -8.85 11.84
CA LEU A 58 8.29 -10.06 11.26
C LEU A 58 9.17 -10.80 12.26
N ARG A 59 9.99 -10.08 13.03
CA ARG A 59 10.85 -10.66 14.07
C ARG A 59 10.02 -11.28 15.19
N GLU A 60 8.98 -10.60 15.66
CA GLU A 60 8.04 -11.13 16.67
C GLU A 60 7.42 -12.45 16.20
N LEU A 61 7.00 -12.53 14.94
CA LEU A 61 6.42 -13.72 14.35
C LEU A 61 7.46 -14.75 13.91
N GLN A 62 8.74 -14.47 14.07
CA GLN A 62 9.85 -15.31 13.59
C GLN A 62 9.80 -15.61 12.08
N PHE A 63 9.40 -14.63 11.28
CA PHE A 63 9.51 -14.66 9.83
C PHE A 63 10.74 -13.87 9.38
N LEU A 64 11.50 -14.43 8.45
CA LEU A 64 12.54 -13.66 7.76
C LEU A 64 11.93 -12.93 6.56
N PRO A 65 12.32 -11.67 6.31
CA PRO A 65 11.96 -11.02 5.05
C PRO A 65 12.57 -11.77 3.87
N SER A 66 11.88 -11.80 2.75
CA SER A 66 12.42 -12.33 1.50
C SER A 66 13.55 -11.45 0.97
N GLY A 67 14.43 -11.99 0.14
CA GLY A 67 15.39 -11.20 -0.62
C GLY A 67 14.70 -10.24 -1.60
N LEU A 68 15.51 -9.36 -2.19
CA LEU A 68 15.01 -8.45 -3.23
C LEU A 68 14.54 -9.25 -4.45
N CYS A 69 13.45 -8.79 -5.05
CA CYS A 69 12.92 -9.40 -6.26
C CYS A 69 13.89 -9.19 -7.46
N SER A 70 13.74 -10.03 -8.49
CA SER A 70 14.48 -9.87 -9.75
C SER A 70 14.14 -8.53 -10.44
N ASP A 71 15.01 -8.08 -11.34
CA ASP A 71 14.75 -6.86 -12.10
C ASP A 71 13.54 -6.99 -13.04
N ASN A 72 13.27 -8.20 -13.55
CA ASN A 72 12.06 -8.48 -14.32
C ASN A 72 10.78 -8.29 -13.48
N ASP A 73 10.79 -8.80 -12.25
CA ASP A 73 9.67 -8.62 -11.34
C ASP A 73 9.54 -7.17 -10.88
N PHE A 74 10.68 -6.52 -10.61
CA PHE A 74 10.71 -5.13 -10.16
C PHE A 74 10.10 -4.19 -11.19
N VAL A 75 10.55 -4.24 -12.45
CA VAL A 75 10.05 -3.33 -13.49
C VAL A 75 8.54 -3.47 -13.70
N ARG A 76 8.02 -4.70 -13.67
CA ARG A 76 6.58 -4.95 -13.75
C ARG A 76 5.83 -4.41 -12.54
N ARG A 77 6.30 -4.71 -11.33
CA ARG A 77 5.63 -4.32 -10.08
C ARG A 77 5.61 -2.81 -9.89
N VAL A 78 6.75 -2.13 -10.08
CA VAL A 78 6.83 -0.68 -9.87
C VAL A 78 5.94 0.11 -10.84
N HIS A 79 5.82 -0.32 -12.09
CA HIS A 79 4.88 0.29 -13.04
C HIS A 79 3.42 0.15 -12.57
N LEU A 80 3.01 -1.04 -12.13
CA LEU A 80 1.67 -1.28 -11.59
C LEU A 80 1.41 -0.50 -10.30
N ASP A 81 2.38 -0.48 -9.39
CA ASP A 81 2.22 0.16 -8.10
C ASP A 81 2.19 1.70 -8.20
N VAL A 82 2.95 2.27 -9.14
CA VAL A 82 3.07 3.73 -9.28
C VAL A 82 2.04 4.29 -10.28
N THR A 83 1.84 3.64 -11.42
CA THR A 83 1.01 4.19 -12.52
C THR A 83 -0.23 3.38 -12.84
N GLY A 84 -0.41 2.22 -12.22
CA GLY A 84 -1.52 1.29 -12.50
C GLY A 84 -1.45 0.62 -13.88
N ARG A 85 -0.32 0.74 -14.60
CA ARG A 85 -0.14 0.23 -15.96
C ARG A 85 1.03 -0.73 -16.03
N LEU A 86 0.96 -1.67 -16.96
CA LEU A 86 2.12 -2.52 -17.27
C LEU A 86 3.16 -1.72 -18.07
N PRO A 87 4.47 -2.01 -17.88
CA PRO A 87 5.49 -1.46 -18.75
C PRO A 87 5.30 -1.96 -20.19
N THR A 88 5.64 -1.14 -21.14
CA THR A 88 5.76 -1.55 -22.55
C THR A 88 6.98 -2.46 -22.75
N LEU A 89 7.01 -3.18 -23.85
CA LEU A 89 8.18 -4.00 -24.20
C LEU A 89 9.45 -3.15 -24.34
N ALA A 90 9.34 -1.94 -24.87
CA ALA A 90 10.47 -1.03 -25.03
C ALA A 90 11.00 -0.57 -23.65
N GLU A 91 10.13 -0.16 -22.74
CA GLU A 91 10.50 0.23 -21.37
C GLU A 91 11.15 -0.93 -20.61
N THR A 92 10.57 -2.12 -20.72
CA THR A 92 11.15 -3.31 -20.08
C THR A 92 12.56 -3.61 -20.60
N ARG A 93 12.75 -3.58 -21.91
CA ARG A 93 14.07 -3.82 -22.52
C ARG A 93 15.08 -2.75 -22.13
N ALA A 94 14.68 -1.47 -22.14
CA ALA A 94 15.56 -0.37 -21.75
C ALA A 94 16.00 -0.50 -20.27
N TYR A 95 15.06 -0.82 -19.38
CA TYR A 95 15.37 -1.01 -17.98
C TYR A 95 16.31 -2.22 -17.73
N LEU A 96 16.08 -3.34 -18.40
CA LEU A 96 16.91 -4.53 -18.23
C LEU A 96 18.31 -4.36 -18.82
N ALA A 97 18.47 -3.54 -19.86
CA ALA A 97 19.76 -3.20 -20.43
C ALA A 97 20.54 -2.16 -19.62
N ASP A 98 19.90 -1.47 -18.68
CA ASP A 98 20.53 -0.47 -17.82
C ASP A 98 21.42 -1.18 -16.78
N ILE A 99 22.70 -0.88 -16.78
CA ILE A 99 23.70 -1.47 -15.87
C ILE A 99 24.00 -0.62 -14.64
N ARG A 100 23.34 0.52 -14.48
CA ARG A 100 23.57 1.44 -13.36
C ARG A 100 23.05 0.86 -12.06
N ASP A 101 23.77 1.09 -10.97
CA ASP A 101 23.39 0.61 -9.65
C ASP A 101 22.11 1.29 -9.12
N ASP A 102 21.88 2.55 -9.52
CA ASP A 102 20.74 3.38 -9.10
C ASP A 102 19.50 3.25 -10.02
N LYS A 103 19.51 2.33 -10.99
CA LYS A 103 18.43 2.19 -12.00
C LYS A 103 17.05 2.03 -11.41
N ARG A 104 16.92 1.36 -10.25
CA ARG A 104 15.62 1.18 -9.58
C ARG A 104 15.08 2.51 -9.05
N ALA A 105 15.92 3.29 -8.38
CA ALA A 105 15.54 4.61 -7.88
C ALA A 105 15.16 5.54 -9.02
N ARG A 106 15.96 5.57 -10.10
CA ARG A 106 15.68 6.39 -11.28
C ARG A 106 14.35 6.04 -11.93
N LEU A 107 14.05 4.76 -12.10
CA LEU A 107 12.77 4.33 -12.65
C LEU A 107 11.58 4.79 -11.78
N ILE A 108 11.72 4.72 -10.45
CA ILE A 108 10.70 5.22 -9.53
C ILE A 108 10.46 6.72 -9.76
N GLU A 109 11.51 7.53 -9.80
CA GLU A 109 11.40 8.98 -10.02
C GLU A 109 10.78 9.31 -11.39
N GLU A 110 11.18 8.59 -12.44
CA GLU A 110 10.59 8.73 -13.78
C GLU A 110 9.08 8.42 -13.79
N LEU A 111 8.66 7.37 -13.11
CA LEU A 111 7.24 6.99 -13.02
C LEU A 111 6.42 7.96 -12.18
N LEU A 112 6.96 8.46 -11.09
CA LEU A 112 6.31 9.47 -10.24
C LEU A 112 6.07 10.80 -10.99
N ALA A 113 6.93 11.14 -11.95
CA ALA A 113 6.79 12.34 -12.77
C ALA A 113 5.77 12.18 -13.92
N ARG A 114 5.26 10.99 -14.18
CA ARG A 114 4.34 10.73 -15.29
C ARG A 114 2.91 11.18 -14.97
N PRO A 115 2.14 11.70 -15.99
CA PRO A 115 0.73 12.04 -15.80
C PRO A 115 -0.13 10.86 -15.33
N GLU A 116 0.24 9.63 -15.71
CA GLU A 116 -0.44 8.40 -15.31
C GLU A 116 -0.42 8.18 -13.80
N TYR A 117 0.62 8.64 -13.10
CA TYR A 117 0.67 8.62 -11.63
C TYR A 117 -0.53 9.38 -11.05
N ALA A 118 -0.70 10.63 -11.46
CA ALA A 118 -1.76 11.48 -10.93
C ALA A 118 -3.16 10.93 -11.23
N THR A 119 -3.39 10.42 -12.44
CA THR A 119 -4.69 9.85 -12.83
C THR A 119 -4.99 8.55 -12.08
N PHE A 120 -4.00 7.68 -11.91
CA PHE A 120 -4.15 6.43 -11.18
C PHE A 120 -4.45 6.65 -9.70
N TRP A 121 -3.72 7.54 -9.06
CA TRP A 121 -3.94 7.84 -7.64
C TRP A 121 -5.21 8.65 -7.40
N ALA A 122 -5.60 9.52 -8.33
CA ALA A 122 -6.89 10.19 -8.29
C ALA A 122 -8.06 9.20 -8.36
N GLN A 123 -7.95 8.14 -9.17
CA GLN A 123 -8.95 7.08 -9.23
C GLN A 123 -9.02 6.32 -7.90
N LYS A 124 -7.88 5.87 -7.36
CA LYS A 124 -7.83 5.15 -6.08
C LYS A 124 -8.43 5.96 -4.93
N TRP A 125 -8.11 7.24 -4.85
CA TRP A 125 -8.68 8.13 -3.83
C TRP A 125 -10.13 8.45 -4.09
N GLY A 126 -10.56 8.54 -5.36
CA GLY A 126 -11.97 8.66 -5.73
C GLY A 126 -12.80 7.50 -5.18
N ASP A 127 -12.31 6.26 -5.34
CA ASP A 127 -12.94 5.06 -4.78
C ASP A 127 -13.00 5.11 -3.24
N LEU A 128 -11.88 5.48 -2.60
CA LEU A 128 -11.79 5.60 -1.14
C LEU A 128 -12.77 6.66 -0.59
N LEU A 129 -12.88 7.79 -1.28
CA LEU A 129 -13.78 8.90 -0.94
C LEU A 129 -15.23 8.68 -1.43
N ARG A 130 -15.52 7.51 -2.02
CA ARG A 130 -16.82 7.12 -2.55
C ARG A 130 -17.37 8.13 -3.56
N LEU A 131 -16.55 8.54 -4.49
CA LEU A 131 -16.91 9.44 -5.59
C LEU A 131 -17.82 8.71 -6.59
N GLU A 132 -19.09 8.62 -6.25
CA GLU A 132 -20.11 7.91 -7.04
C GLU A 132 -21.09 8.90 -7.68
N PRO A 133 -21.41 8.75 -8.98
CA PRO A 133 -22.38 9.63 -9.67
C PRO A 133 -23.77 9.68 -9.02
N GLY A 134 -24.16 8.63 -8.29
CA GLY A 134 -25.44 8.56 -7.56
C GLY A 134 -25.50 9.43 -6.31
N LYS A 135 -24.38 9.85 -5.76
CA LYS A 135 -24.28 10.69 -4.55
C LYS A 135 -23.98 12.14 -4.86
N VAL A 136 -23.34 12.39 -6.00
CA VAL A 136 -22.99 13.71 -6.50
C VAL A 136 -23.47 13.80 -7.94
N THR A 137 -23.79 14.98 -8.44
CA THR A 137 -24.16 15.13 -9.85
C THR A 137 -22.99 14.70 -10.77
N ALA A 138 -23.27 14.25 -11.99
CA ALA A 138 -22.23 13.86 -12.93
C ALA A 138 -21.17 14.97 -13.15
N ALA A 139 -21.61 16.22 -13.24
CA ALA A 139 -20.72 17.38 -13.34
C ALA A 139 -19.89 17.57 -12.08
N GLY A 140 -20.47 17.39 -10.89
CA GLY A 140 -19.76 17.45 -9.61
C GLY A 140 -18.73 16.34 -9.48
N THR A 141 -19.08 15.10 -9.84
CA THR A 141 -18.15 13.95 -9.86
C THR A 141 -16.94 14.23 -10.75
N HIS A 142 -17.19 14.77 -11.95
CA HIS A 142 -16.12 15.10 -12.89
C HIS A 142 -15.19 16.19 -12.34
N LYS A 143 -15.75 17.29 -11.81
CA LYS A 143 -14.95 18.37 -11.22
C LYS A 143 -14.12 17.88 -10.02
N TYR A 144 -14.72 17.04 -9.18
CA TYR A 144 -14.01 16.49 -8.03
C TYR A 144 -12.86 15.57 -8.46
N TYR A 145 -13.10 14.70 -9.44
CA TYR A 145 -12.04 13.86 -10.01
C TYR A 145 -10.90 14.71 -10.61
N GLN A 146 -11.21 15.75 -11.37
CA GLN A 146 -10.21 16.66 -11.92
C GLN A 146 -9.39 17.34 -10.81
N TRP A 147 -10.05 17.75 -9.73
CA TRP A 147 -9.35 18.30 -8.56
C TRP A 147 -8.40 17.28 -7.94
N LEU A 148 -8.82 16.02 -7.76
CA LEU A 148 -7.94 14.95 -7.28
C LEU A 148 -6.73 14.77 -8.20
N VAL A 149 -6.92 14.77 -9.51
CA VAL A 149 -5.79 14.69 -10.45
C VAL A 149 -4.79 15.83 -10.22
N GLN A 150 -5.27 17.07 -10.03
CA GLN A 150 -4.40 18.21 -9.74
C GLN A 150 -3.69 18.08 -8.39
N VAL A 151 -4.35 17.56 -7.38
CA VAL A 151 -3.76 17.28 -6.06
C VAL A 151 -2.53 16.37 -6.20
N PHE A 152 -2.67 15.26 -6.93
CA PHE A 152 -1.57 14.31 -7.12
C PHE A 152 -0.51 14.80 -8.11
N ALA A 153 -0.92 15.49 -9.19
CA ALA A 153 0.03 16.08 -10.14
C ALA A 153 0.94 17.14 -9.50
N ASN A 154 0.41 17.91 -8.55
CA ASN A 154 1.14 18.95 -7.82
C ASN A 154 1.76 18.45 -6.50
N ASN A 155 1.65 17.15 -6.22
CA ASN A 155 2.12 16.55 -4.97
C ASN A 155 1.71 17.37 -3.73
N LEU A 156 0.40 17.72 -3.63
CA LEU A 156 -0.12 18.51 -2.51
C LEU A 156 0.19 17.82 -1.18
N PRO A 157 0.80 18.50 -0.19
CA PRO A 157 1.04 17.91 1.12
C PRO A 157 -0.23 17.33 1.75
N TYR A 158 -0.10 16.15 2.37
CA TYR A 158 -1.27 15.40 2.86
C TYR A 158 -2.09 16.15 3.91
N ASP A 159 -1.47 16.92 4.78
CA ASP A 159 -2.13 17.78 5.76
C ASP A 159 -3.03 18.82 5.09
N ARG A 160 -2.54 19.46 4.02
CA ARG A 160 -3.33 20.41 3.22
C ARG A 160 -4.44 19.73 2.44
N PHE A 161 -4.16 18.55 1.88
CA PHE A 161 -5.19 17.74 1.22
C PHE A 161 -6.32 17.39 2.17
N ALA A 162 -6.00 16.85 3.34
CA ALA A 162 -6.98 16.51 4.37
C ALA A 162 -7.75 17.75 4.86
N HIS A 163 -7.06 18.85 5.12
CA HIS A 163 -7.70 20.10 5.52
C HIS A 163 -8.70 20.58 4.47
N THR A 164 -8.31 20.60 3.19
CA THR A 164 -9.20 21.01 2.10
C THR A 164 -10.46 20.14 2.02
N LEU A 165 -10.32 18.83 2.17
CA LEU A 165 -11.46 17.89 2.18
C LEU A 165 -12.44 18.16 3.34
N LEU A 166 -11.92 18.44 4.54
CA LEU A 166 -12.72 18.62 5.75
C LEU A 166 -13.36 20.01 5.85
N THR A 167 -12.77 21.01 5.19
CA THR A 167 -13.26 22.41 5.26
C THR A 167 -13.96 22.87 3.99
N ALA A 168 -14.06 22.01 2.97
CA ALA A 168 -14.78 22.36 1.75
C ALA A 168 -16.25 22.62 2.06
N SER A 169 -16.72 23.82 1.75
CA SER A 169 -18.13 24.21 1.78
C SER A 169 -18.64 24.39 0.36
N GLY A 170 -19.81 23.82 0.08
CA GLY A 170 -20.50 23.97 -1.21
C GLY A 170 -21.20 25.31 -1.37
#